data_2782ce815c43f5afdbb04b930dedbe6c
#
_entry.id   2782ce815c43f5afdbb04b930dedbe6c
#
_cell.length_a   1.000
_cell.length_b   1.000
_cell.length_c   1.000
_cell.angle_alpha   90.00
_cell.angle_beta   90.00
_cell.angle_gamma   90.00
#
_symmetry.space_group_name_H-M   'P 1'
#
loop_
_entity.id
_entity.type
_entity.pdbx_description
1 polymer ?
#
loop_
_entity_poly.entity_id
_entity_poly.type
_entity_poly.pdbx_seq_one_letter_code
_entity_poly.pdbx_strand_id
1 'polypeptide(L)'
;MTLTERAAAAAELKTTGQCNCTQSVIKVFEDKLPVESDTLRMLAAGYAAGMGCMESTCGALIGAVMVAGILTEGRGTPAVARALVRSFEQRCGATICKELKGVATGVPLCPCPECVRNAVLAVGDVLPDAVKE
;
A
#
# COMPACT_ATOMS: atom_id res chain seq x y z
N MET A 1 -4.26 -16.43 -5.25
CA MET A 1 -4.29 -15.97 -3.83
C MET A 1 -5.57 -15.21 -3.56
N THR A 2 -6.17 -15.47 -2.41
CA THR A 2 -7.27 -14.63 -1.92
C THR A 2 -6.72 -13.26 -1.51
N LEU A 3 -7.59 -12.29 -1.34
CA LEU A 3 -7.18 -10.97 -0.86
C LEU A 3 -6.53 -11.07 0.53
N THR A 4 -7.09 -11.89 1.41
CA THR A 4 -6.53 -12.11 2.75
C THR A 4 -5.13 -12.70 2.68
N GLU A 5 -4.90 -13.64 1.79
CA GLU A 5 -3.57 -14.22 1.57
C GLU A 5 -2.59 -13.20 1.01
N ARG A 6 -3.03 -12.35 0.07
CA ARG A 6 -2.19 -11.27 -0.47
C ARG A 6 -1.79 -10.30 0.64
N ALA A 7 -2.74 -9.93 1.49
CA ALA A 7 -2.49 -9.01 2.61
C ALA A 7 -1.48 -9.59 3.59
N ALA A 8 -1.62 -10.87 3.94
CA ALA A 8 -0.68 -11.56 4.83
C ALA A 8 0.72 -11.67 4.21
N ALA A 9 0.78 -12.01 2.93
CA ALA A 9 2.06 -12.10 2.21
C ALA A 9 2.78 -10.75 2.14
N ALA A 10 2.05 -9.68 1.90
CA ALA A 10 2.62 -8.33 1.86
C ALA A 10 3.18 -7.91 3.21
N ALA A 11 2.45 -8.17 4.29
CA ALA A 11 2.93 -7.88 5.65
C ALA A 11 4.21 -8.65 5.97
N GLU A 12 4.29 -9.90 5.55
CA GLU A 12 5.47 -10.75 5.72
C GLU A 12 6.69 -10.22 4.95
N LEU A 13 6.49 -9.76 3.73
CA LEU A 13 7.57 -9.15 2.93
C LEU A 13 8.16 -7.93 3.64
N LYS A 14 7.32 -7.12 4.27
CA LYS A 14 7.77 -5.97 5.03
C LYS A 14 8.49 -6.39 6.30
N THR A 15 7.93 -7.34 7.03
CA THR A 15 8.49 -7.82 8.30
C THR A 15 9.88 -8.43 8.11
N THR A 16 10.08 -9.21 7.05
CA THR A 16 11.37 -9.86 6.76
C THR A 16 12.39 -8.92 6.10
N GLY A 17 11.97 -7.73 5.69
CA GLY A 17 12.85 -6.77 5.03
C GLY A 17 13.15 -7.07 3.57
N GLN A 18 12.44 -8.02 2.95
CA GLN A 18 12.60 -8.32 1.53
C GLN A 18 12.14 -7.18 0.64
N CYS A 19 11.11 -6.45 1.09
CA CYS A 19 10.56 -5.29 0.39
C CYS A 19 10.30 -4.18 1.41
N ASN A 20 10.33 -2.92 0.95
CA ASN A 20 9.87 -1.81 1.76
C ASN A 20 8.33 -1.77 1.74
N CYS A 21 7.72 -0.82 2.46
CA CYS A 21 6.26 -0.78 2.59
C CYS A 21 5.55 -0.60 1.24
N THR A 22 6.05 0.26 0.38
CA THR A 22 5.47 0.50 -0.94
C THR A 22 5.62 -0.71 -1.86
N GLN A 23 6.83 -1.26 -1.91
CA GLN A 23 7.15 -2.44 -2.71
C GLN A 23 6.35 -3.67 -2.28
N SER A 24 6.12 -3.84 -0.98
CA SER A 24 5.38 -4.97 -0.43
C SER A 24 3.94 -5.03 -0.94
N VAL A 25 3.28 -3.89 -0.99
CA VAL A 25 1.90 -3.81 -1.50
C VAL A 25 1.84 -4.17 -2.98
N ILE A 26 2.74 -3.62 -3.77
CA ILE A 26 2.76 -3.85 -5.22
C ILE A 26 3.11 -5.31 -5.54
N LYS A 27 4.07 -5.87 -4.82
CA LYS A 27 4.57 -7.23 -5.07
C LYS A 27 3.47 -8.28 -5.09
N VAL A 28 2.55 -8.19 -4.16
CA VAL A 28 1.48 -9.20 -4.02
C VAL A 28 0.38 -9.07 -5.08
N PHE A 29 0.41 -8.03 -5.89
CA PHE A 29 -0.52 -7.85 -7.01
C PHE A 29 0.15 -8.02 -8.37
N GLU A 30 1.44 -8.36 -8.43
CA GLU A 30 2.19 -8.44 -9.69
C GLU A 30 1.55 -9.37 -10.73
N ASP A 31 0.89 -10.43 -10.29
CA ASP A 31 0.17 -11.36 -11.18
C ASP A 31 -0.97 -10.67 -11.96
N LYS A 32 -1.41 -9.52 -11.51
CA LYS A 32 -2.49 -8.74 -12.13
C LYS A 32 -1.98 -7.49 -12.86
N LEU A 33 -0.68 -7.25 -12.82
CA LEU A 33 -0.09 -6.03 -13.37
C LEU A 33 0.78 -6.36 -14.59
N PRO A 34 0.44 -5.80 -15.78
CA PRO A 34 1.22 -6.05 -16.99
C PRO A 34 2.49 -5.18 -17.07
N VAL A 35 3.25 -5.16 -15.99
CA VAL A 35 4.49 -4.38 -15.88
C VAL A 35 5.55 -5.28 -15.26
N GLU A 36 6.77 -5.17 -15.76
CA GLU A 36 7.89 -5.99 -15.28
C GLU A 36 8.16 -5.75 -13.80
N SER A 37 8.43 -6.84 -13.07
CA SER A 37 8.67 -6.82 -11.62
C SER A 37 9.77 -5.85 -11.21
N ASP A 38 10.92 -5.88 -11.89
CA ASP A 38 12.04 -5.00 -11.56
C ASP A 38 11.69 -3.52 -11.77
N THR A 39 10.93 -3.21 -12.80
CA THR A 39 10.47 -1.85 -13.07
C THR A 39 9.57 -1.35 -11.95
N LEU A 40 8.63 -2.18 -11.50
CA LEU A 40 7.75 -1.84 -10.39
C LEU A 40 8.54 -1.61 -9.11
N ARG A 41 9.50 -2.49 -8.84
CA ARG A 41 10.35 -2.40 -7.65
C ARG A 41 11.15 -1.08 -7.63
N MET A 42 11.73 -0.69 -8.75
CA MET A 42 12.48 0.57 -8.86
C MET A 42 11.60 1.79 -8.71
N LEU A 43 10.43 1.81 -9.35
CA LEU A 43 9.49 2.92 -9.26
C LEU A 43 9.01 3.14 -7.82
N ALA A 44 8.85 2.06 -7.07
CA ALA A 44 8.32 2.11 -5.70
C ALA A 44 9.40 2.36 -4.64
N ALA A 45 10.67 2.33 -5.00
CA ALA A 45 11.78 2.31 -4.03
C ALA A 45 11.86 3.55 -3.16
N GLY A 46 11.54 4.72 -3.67
CA GLY A 46 11.74 5.99 -2.97
C GLY A 46 10.57 6.47 -2.13
N TYR A 47 9.43 5.81 -2.17
CA TYR A 47 8.23 6.27 -1.46
C TYR A 47 8.12 5.75 -0.02
N ALA A 48 8.91 4.76 0.33
CA ALA A 48 8.90 4.17 1.66
C ALA A 48 9.29 5.18 2.74
N ALA A 49 8.81 4.98 3.94
CA ALA A 49 9.05 5.84 5.09
C ALA A 49 8.59 7.29 4.83
N GLY A 50 7.42 7.45 4.19
CA GLY A 50 6.87 8.78 3.89
C GLY A 50 7.82 9.61 3.05
N MET A 51 8.27 9.07 1.93
CA MET A 51 9.26 9.64 1.01
C MET A 51 10.63 9.86 1.68
N GLY A 52 11.00 8.92 2.55
CA GLY A 52 12.29 8.92 3.22
C GLY A 52 12.41 9.86 4.40
N CYS A 53 11.44 10.74 4.62
CA CYS A 53 11.50 11.76 5.66
C CYS A 53 10.35 11.72 6.66
N MET A 54 9.45 10.77 6.52
CA MET A 54 8.25 10.57 7.36
C MET A 54 7.22 11.70 7.32
N GLU A 55 7.46 12.73 6.52
CA GLU A 55 6.55 13.88 6.41
C GLU A 55 5.41 13.66 5.42
N SER A 56 5.55 12.68 4.53
CA SER A 56 4.59 12.45 3.45
C SER A 56 3.64 11.30 3.78
N THR A 57 2.73 11.02 2.86
CA THR A 57 1.76 9.92 2.93
C THR A 57 2.47 8.58 3.15
N CYS A 58 1.84 7.69 3.90
CA CYS A 58 2.34 6.34 4.13
C CYS A 58 2.66 5.63 2.82
N GLY A 59 3.87 5.05 2.72
CA GLY A 59 4.32 4.36 1.52
C GLY A 59 3.43 3.18 1.12
N ALA A 60 2.80 2.52 2.08
CA ALA A 60 1.87 1.42 1.79
C ALA A 60 0.64 1.94 1.04
N LEU A 61 0.09 3.06 1.45
CA LEU A 61 -1.04 3.69 0.77
C LEU A 61 -0.64 4.13 -0.65
N ILE A 62 0.55 4.69 -0.80
CA ILE A 62 1.07 5.06 -2.11
C ILE A 62 1.16 3.83 -3.02
N GLY A 63 1.63 2.70 -2.49
CA GLY A 63 1.69 1.44 -3.22
C GLY A 63 0.31 0.99 -3.70
N ALA A 64 -0.71 1.11 -2.84
CA ALA A 64 -2.08 0.79 -3.21
C ALA A 64 -2.59 1.69 -4.34
N VAL A 65 -2.27 2.98 -4.31
CA VAL A 65 -2.64 3.93 -5.36
C VAL A 65 -1.94 3.59 -6.67
N MET A 66 -0.67 3.19 -6.62
CA MET A 66 0.08 2.75 -7.82
C MET A 66 -0.56 1.52 -8.45
N VAL A 67 -0.94 0.53 -7.65
CA VAL A 67 -1.67 -0.66 -8.13
C VAL A 67 -2.98 -0.24 -8.79
N ALA A 68 -3.73 0.64 -8.14
CA ALA A 68 -4.99 1.14 -8.68
C ALA A 68 -4.80 1.85 -10.03
N GLY A 69 -3.73 2.62 -10.17
CA GLY A 69 -3.42 3.32 -11.42
C GLY A 69 -3.26 2.37 -12.59
N ILE A 70 -2.62 1.24 -12.37
CA ILE A 70 -2.44 0.21 -13.39
C ILE A 70 -3.75 -0.53 -13.64
N LEU A 71 -4.46 -0.94 -12.59
CA LEU A 71 -5.72 -1.68 -12.70
C LEU A 71 -6.82 -0.86 -13.41
N THR A 72 -6.83 0.45 -13.24
CA THR A 72 -7.78 1.34 -13.92
C THR A 72 -7.29 1.80 -15.29
N GLU A 73 -6.07 1.44 -15.65
CA GLU A 73 -5.42 1.91 -16.87
C GLU A 73 -5.35 3.44 -16.95
N GLY A 74 -5.21 4.07 -15.78
CA GLY A 74 -5.12 5.52 -15.65
C GLY A 74 -6.45 6.26 -15.84
N ARG A 75 -7.58 5.55 -15.90
CA ARG A 75 -8.90 6.13 -16.16
C ARG A 75 -9.70 6.26 -14.88
N GLY A 76 -10.06 7.51 -14.53
CA GLY A 76 -10.82 7.79 -13.31
C GLY A 76 -10.04 7.51 -12.03
N THR A 77 -8.74 7.38 -12.12
CA THR A 77 -7.87 6.99 -11.01
C THR A 77 -7.91 7.96 -9.82
N PRO A 78 -7.98 9.30 -10.00
CA PRO A 78 -8.07 10.18 -8.84
C PRO A 78 -9.26 9.91 -7.91
N ALA A 79 -10.41 9.54 -8.47
CA ALA A 79 -11.58 9.18 -7.66
C ALA A 79 -11.34 7.88 -6.89
N VAL A 80 -10.68 6.90 -7.54
CA VAL A 80 -10.29 5.63 -6.90
C VAL A 80 -9.27 5.89 -5.81
N ALA A 81 -8.28 6.75 -6.06
CA ALA A 81 -7.28 7.12 -5.06
C ALA A 81 -7.93 7.75 -3.83
N ARG A 82 -8.92 8.63 -4.02
CA ARG A 82 -9.66 9.23 -2.90
C ARG A 82 -10.36 8.16 -2.06
N ALA A 83 -10.98 7.18 -2.70
CA ALA A 83 -11.65 6.08 -2.00
C ALA A 83 -10.63 5.23 -1.23
N LEU A 84 -9.45 4.98 -1.81
CA LEU A 84 -8.36 4.26 -1.14
C LEU A 84 -7.86 5.00 0.10
N VAL A 85 -7.68 6.32 0.00
CA VAL A 85 -7.27 7.15 1.13
C VAL A 85 -8.28 7.03 2.27
N ARG A 86 -9.57 7.10 1.96
CA ARG A 86 -10.63 6.96 2.97
C ARG A 86 -10.66 5.58 3.61
N SER A 87 -10.56 4.52 2.81
CA SER A 87 -10.54 3.15 3.31
C SER A 87 -9.34 2.92 4.21
N PHE A 88 -8.16 3.35 3.77
CA PHE A 88 -6.93 3.23 4.54
C PHE A 88 -7.01 4.00 5.86
N GLU A 89 -7.51 5.23 5.84
CA GLU A 89 -7.65 6.05 7.05
C GLU A 89 -8.60 5.41 8.05
N GLN A 90 -9.71 4.83 7.60
CA GLN A 90 -10.64 4.11 8.46
C GLN A 90 -9.97 2.89 9.12
N ARG A 91 -9.09 2.20 8.39
CA ARG A 91 -8.41 1.01 8.89
C ARG A 91 -7.23 1.34 9.81
N CYS A 92 -6.49 2.39 9.51
CA CYS A 92 -5.21 2.69 10.19
C CYS A 92 -5.27 3.88 11.13
N GLY A 93 -6.25 4.77 10.97
CA GLY A 93 -6.43 5.95 11.82
C GLY A 93 -5.78 7.22 11.31
N ALA A 94 -4.89 7.15 10.33
CA ALA A 94 -4.22 8.29 9.73
C ALA A 94 -3.66 7.90 8.37
N THR A 95 -3.09 8.85 7.64
CA THR A 95 -2.49 8.61 6.32
C THR A 95 -1.03 9.06 6.22
N ILE A 96 -0.57 9.90 7.15
CA ILE A 96 0.79 10.45 7.13
C ILE A 96 1.73 9.54 7.92
N CYS A 97 2.89 9.25 7.34
CA CYS A 97 3.84 8.28 7.90
C CYS A 97 4.18 8.55 9.36
N LYS A 98 4.56 9.77 9.71
CA LYS A 98 4.96 10.11 11.09
C LYS A 98 3.82 9.95 12.10
N GLU A 99 2.58 10.19 11.67
CA GLU A 99 1.41 10.01 12.54
C GLU A 99 1.17 8.53 12.82
N LEU A 100 1.25 7.71 11.77
CA LEU A 100 1.08 6.25 11.90
C LEU A 100 2.17 5.62 12.75
N LYS A 101 3.39 6.11 12.64
CA LYS A 101 4.54 5.62 13.43
C LYS A 101 4.58 6.16 14.85
N GLY A 102 3.75 7.13 15.17
CA GLY A 102 3.69 7.71 16.53
C GLY A 102 4.92 8.50 16.91
N VAL A 103 5.51 9.23 15.97
CA VAL A 103 6.73 10.02 16.20
C VAL A 103 6.51 11.02 17.34
N ALA A 104 5.36 11.71 17.37
CA ALA A 104 5.06 12.73 18.38
C ALA A 104 4.63 12.13 19.72
N THR A 105 4.04 10.94 19.72
CA THR A 105 3.45 10.33 20.93
C THR A 105 4.31 9.24 21.54
N GLY A 106 5.25 8.69 20.78
CA GLY A 106 6.05 7.53 21.18
C GLY A 106 5.32 6.19 21.06
N VAL A 107 4.04 6.20 20.65
CA VAL A 107 3.23 4.99 20.48
C VAL A 107 2.72 4.91 19.05
N PRO A 108 3.09 3.86 18.28
CA PRO A 108 2.60 3.68 16.91
C PRO A 108 1.07 3.57 16.89
N LEU A 109 0.44 4.35 16.00
CA LEU A 109 -0.98 4.25 15.77
C LEU A 109 -1.30 3.00 14.95
N CYS A 110 -0.45 2.73 13.95
CA CYS A 110 -0.54 1.53 13.12
C CYS A 110 0.88 1.11 12.71
N PRO A 111 1.37 -0.05 13.18
CA PRO A 111 2.71 -0.54 12.80
C PRO A 111 2.84 -0.74 11.30
N CYS A 112 4.04 -0.54 10.75
CA CYS A 112 4.28 -0.65 9.31
C CYS A 112 3.75 -1.93 8.66
N PRO A 113 3.97 -3.14 9.22
CA PRO A 113 3.40 -4.35 8.60
C PRO A 113 1.87 -4.33 8.56
N GLU A 114 1.22 -3.73 9.55
CA GLU A 114 -0.24 -3.61 9.57
C GLU A 114 -0.72 -2.55 8.57
N CYS A 115 0.04 -1.46 8.37
CA CYS A 115 -0.24 -0.49 7.31
C CYS A 115 -0.20 -1.17 5.94
N VAL A 116 0.79 -2.02 5.71
CA VAL A 116 0.93 -2.78 4.46
C VAL A 116 -0.27 -3.72 4.27
N ARG A 117 -0.62 -4.48 5.30
CA ARG A 117 -1.78 -5.38 5.28
C ARG A 117 -3.05 -4.61 4.94
N ASN A 118 -3.29 -3.50 5.64
CA ASN A 118 -4.48 -2.69 5.46
C ASN A 118 -4.54 -2.01 4.09
N ALA A 119 -3.40 -1.63 3.52
CA ALA A 119 -3.35 -1.08 2.18
C ALA A 119 -3.79 -2.10 1.12
N VAL A 120 -3.36 -3.36 1.26
CA VAL A 120 -3.80 -4.45 0.37
C VAL A 120 -5.31 -4.66 0.51
N LEU A 121 -5.82 -4.71 1.74
CA LEU A 121 -7.25 -4.88 1.98
C LEU A 121 -8.06 -3.70 1.43
N ALA A 122 -7.53 -2.49 1.51
CA ALA A 122 -8.18 -1.29 0.94
C ALA A 122 -8.35 -1.40 -0.58
N VAL A 123 -7.38 -1.98 -1.29
CA VAL A 123 -7.51 -2.22 -2.73
C VAL A 123 -8.73 -3.12 -3.00
N GLY A 124 -8.91 -4.16 -2.18
CA GLY A 124 -10.07 -5.04 -2.28
C GLY A 124 -11.40 -4.35 -1.96
N ASP A 125 -11.39 -3.40 -1.01
CA ASP A 125 -12.59 -2.62 -0.66
C ASP A 125 -13.04 -1.75 -1.83
N VAL A 126 -12.09 -1.15 -2.55
CA VAL A 126 -12.37 -0.14 -3.57
C VAL A 126 -12.48 -0.74 -4.97
N LEU A 127 -11.70 -1.76 -5.26
CA LEU A 127 -11.66 -2.43 -6.56
C LEU A 127 -11.87 -3.95 -6.42
N PRO A 128 -13.01 -4.39 -5.84
CA PRO A 128 -13.19 -5.81 -5.55
C PRO A 128 -13.17 -6.69 -6.79
N ASP A 129 -13.72 -6.23 -7.90
CA ASP A 129 -13.76 -7.03 -9.14
C ASP A 129 -12.40 -7.15 -9.81
N ALA A 130 -11.53 -6.16 -9.64
CA ALA A 130 -10.19 -6.15 -10.24
C ALA A 130 -9.24 -7.11 -9.53
N VAL A 131 -9.49 -7.43 -8.27
CA VAL A 131 -8.60 -8.29 -7.46
C VAL A 131 -9.20 -9.64 -7.12
N LYS A 132 -10.30 -10.00 -7.75
CA LYS A 132 -10.93 -11.30 -7.68
C LYS A 132 -9.98 -12.36 -8.22
N GLU A 133 -10.04 -13.53 -7.65
CA GLU A 133 -9.31 -14.70 -8.14
C GLU A 133 -9.83 -15.19 -9.50
#